data_90efb9712057945ed8d1d953e98b687c
#
_entry.id   90efb9712057945ed8d1d953e98b687c
#
_cell.length_a   1.000
_cell.length_b   1.000
_cell.length_c   1.000
_cell.angle_alpha   90.00
_cell.angle_beta   90.00
_cell.angle_gamma   90.00
#
_symmetry.space_group_name_H-M   'P 1'
#
loop_
_entity.id
_entity.type
_entity.pdbx_description
1 polymer ?
#
loop_
_entity_poly.entity_id
_entity_poly.type
_entity_poly.pdbx_seq_one_letter_code
_entity_poly.pdbx_strand_id
1 'polypeptide(L)'
;RSSDLIVDHVIAETVIRVDQRMSYTSVAKILEAQDEKERQKYEKLVPMFEQMAEVSGLLRERRKKRGAIDFDFPETKMILDEQGRPVELKPYERNVATKMIEDFMLAANETVAEEYFWREIPFLYRTHEAPEEDKVKKLSTFINNFGYHIHMGNEIRPKEIQKLLEKVEGTPQEALISRLALRSMKQARYTPENAGHFGLAAQYYTHFTSPIRRYPDLQIHRIIKENLRGRLSDDRMAHYEKILPEVATQSSEMERRAEEAERETVKLKKVEYMQERIGEVFEGVISGITKWGAYVELPNTIEGLVHVVNMKDDHRSEERRVGK
;
A
#
# COMPACT_ATOMS: atom_id res chain seq x y z
N ARG A 1 26.18 10.90 -12.35
CA ARG A 1 24.78 11.31 -12.63
C ARG A 1 24.09 10.54 -13.77
N SER A 2 24.59 9.42 -14.24
CA SER A 2 24.04 8.75 -15.43
C SER A 2 23.47 7.37 -15.20
N SER A 3 23.26 6.90 -13.98
CA SER A 3 22.59 5.60 -13.79
C SER A 3 21.66 5.63 -12.60
N ASP A 4 20.38 5.74 -12.85
CA ASP A 4 19.29 5.36 -11.92
C ASP A 4 19.26 3.82 -11.71
N LEU A 5 20.31 3.09 -12.11
CA LEU A 5 20.39 1.63 -12.08
C LEU A 5 21.13 1.17 -10.84
N ILE A 6 20.64 0.12 -10.21
CA ILE A 6 21.42 -0.65 -9.24
C ILE A 6 22.53 -1.33 -10.04
N VAL A 7 23.79 -0.96 -9.77
CA VAL A 7 24.96 -1.45 -10.51
C VAL A 7 25.37 -2.83 -10.00
N ASP A 8 25.30 -3.02 -8.68
CA ASP A 8 25.69 -4.24 -8.00
C ASP A 8 25.00 -4.35 -6.63
N HIS A 9 24.87 -5.56 -6.11
CA HIS A 9 24.36 -5.82 -4.77
C HIS A 9 24.98 -7.09 -4.19
N VAL A 10 24.95 -7.22 -2.88
CA VAL A 10 25.43 -8.41 -2.17
C VAL A 10 24.36 -8.86 -1.20
N ILE A 11 24.00 -10.13 -1.28
CA ILE A 11 23.14 -10.81 -0.30
C ILE A 11 24.02 -11.73 0.55
N ALA A 12 24.10 -11.46 1.86
CA ALA A 12 24.97 -12.19 2.76
C ALA A 12 24.36 -12.32 4.16
N GLU A 13 24.79 -13.35 4.90
CA GLU A 13 24.57 -13.42 6.33
C GLU A 13 25.56 -12.47 7.02
N THR A 14 25.05 -11.59 7.87
CA THR A 14 25.86 -10.56 8.53
C THR A 14 25.62 -10.54 10.03
N VAL A 15 26.62 -10.06 10.75
CA VAL A 15 26.50 -9.68 12.17
C VAL A 15 26.54 -8.16 12.24
N ILE A 16 25.49 -7.56 12.78
CA ILE A 16 25.40 -6.11 12.91
C ILE A 16 25.51 -5.67 14.37
N ARG A 17 26.03 -4.47 14.57
CA ARG A 17 25.98 -3.73 15.82
C ARG A 17 25.22 -2.43 15.57
N VAL A 18 24.08 -2.27 16.24
CA VAL A 18 23.25 -1.06 16.09
C VAL A 18 23.87 0.08 16.90
N ASP A 19 24.25 1.16 16.24
CA ASP A 19 24.80 2.34 16.90
C ASP A 19 23.71 3.14 17.62
N GLN A 20 22.53 3.27 16.99
CA GLN A 20 21.42 4.01 17.56
C GLN A 20 20.07 3.46 17.07
N ARG A 21 19.15 3.23 17.99
CA ARG A 21 17.75 2.96 17.67
C ARG A 21 17.00 4.29 17.48
N MET A 22 16.56 4.57 16.25
CA MET A 22 15.82 5.78 15.91
C MET A 22 14.31 5.52 15.82
N SER A 23 13.52 6.57 15.99
CA SER A 23 12.08 6.56 15.70
C SER A 23 11.76 7.41 14.47
N TYR A 24 10.68 7.07 13.77
CA TYR A 24 10.19 7.88 12.66
C TYR A 24 9.93 9.34 13.06
N THR A 25 9.37 9.56 14.25
CA THR A 25 9.11 10.90 14.78
C THR A 25 10.39 11.72 14.94
N SER A 26 11.46 11.13 15.52
CA SER A 26 12.73 11.85 15.70
C SER A 26 13.39 12.18 14.35
N VAL A 27 13.37 11.22 13.42
CA VAL A 27 13.98 11.44 12.09
C VAL A 27 13.17 12.47 11.29
N ALA A 28 11.83 12.46 11.37
CA ALA A 28 10.99 13.48 10.75
C ALA A 28 11.27 14.88 11.33
N LYS A 29 11.42 15.01 12.66
CA LYS A 29 11.82 16.28 13.28
C LYS A 29 13.18 16.78 12.77
N ILE A 30 14.14 15.87 12.56
CA ILE A 30 15.46 16.21 12.03
C ILE A 30 15.39 16.70 10.57
N LEU A 31 14.62 16.00 9.72
CA LEU A 31 14.61 16.22 8.27
C LEU A 31 13.56 17.23 7.80
N GLU A 32 12.35 17.18 8.33
CA GLU A 32 11.24 18.05 7.92
C GLU A 32 11.15 19.30 8.76
N ALA A 33 11.06 19.14 10.08
CA ALA A 33 10.88 20.26 11.00
C ALA A 33 12.17 21.03 11.31
N GLN A 34 13.34 20.49 10.91
CA GLN A 34 14.67 21.08 11.18
C GLN A 34 14.87 21.41 12.67
N ASP A 35 14.35 20.56 13.57
CA ASP A 35 14.40 20.76 15.02
C ASP A 35 15.83 20.76 15.53
N GLU A 36 16.31 21.92 16.00
CA GLU A 36 17.70 22.09 16.41
C GLU A 36 18.09 21.17 17.58
N LYS A 37 17.15 20.89 18.51
CA LYS A 37 17.42 20.03 19.67
C LYS A 37 17.61 18.57 19.23
N GLU A 38 16.74 18.07 18.36
CA GLU A 38 16.88 16.72 17.80
C GLU A 38 18.12 16.63 16.90
N ARG A 39 18.42 17.64 16.09
CA ARG A 39 19.63 17.69 15.25
C ARG A 39 20.90 17.70 16.10
N GLN A 40 20.98 18.48 17.17
CA GLN A 40 22.11 18.51 18.08
C GLN A 40 22.29 17.18 18.82
N LYS A 41 21.19 16.59 19.31
CA LYS A 41 21.19 15.31 20.00
C LYS A 41 21.75 14.17 19.13
N TYR A 42 21.47 14.18 17.83
CA TYR A 42 21.88 13.16 16.87
C TYR A 42 22.83 13.71 15.79
N GLU A 43 23.63 14.73 16.12
CA GLU A 43 24.51 15.47 15.19
C GLU A 43 25.29 14.55 14.25
N LYS A 44 25.89 13.48 14.79
CA LYS A 44 26.71 12.53 14.02
C LYS A 44 25.91 11.74 12.97
N LEU A 45 24.60 11.60 13.15
CA LEU A 45 23.71 10.83 12.27
C LEU A 45 22.96 11.69 11.25
N VAL A 46 22.89 13.01 11.47
CA VAL A 46 22.18 13.95 10.60
C VAL A 46 22.64 13.85 9.15
N PRO A 47 23.96 13.88 8.82
CA PRO A 47 24.41 13.77 7.43
C PRO A 47 23.98 12.46 6.77
N MET A 48 23.97 11.35 7.52
CA MET A 48 23.49 10.07 7.02
C MET A 48 21.99 10.11 6.68
N PHE A 49 21.16 10.71 7.55
CA PHE A 49 19.71 10.83 7.29
C PHE A 49 19.42 11.71 6.08
N GLU A 50 20.17 12.79 5.88
CA GLU A 50 20.06 13.65 4.71
C GLU A 50 20.42 12.89 3.42
N GLN A 51 21.49 12.10 3.42
CA GLN A 51 21.86 11.24 2.28
C GLN A 51 20.80 10.14 2.04
N MET A 52 20.27 9.52 3.11
CA MET A 52 19.20 8.53 2.98
C MET A 52 17.96 9.15 2.35
N ALA A 53 17.58 10.37 2.73
CA ALA A 53 16.45 11.08 2.14
C ALA A 53 16.66 11.38 0.65
N GLU A 54 17.89 11.77 0.26
CA GLU A 54 18.24 11.97 -1.17
C GLU A 54 18.13 10.68 -1.96
N VAL A 55 18.70 9.57 -1.47
CA VAL A 55 18.61 8.25 -2.12
C VAL A 55 17.15 7.78 -2.22
N SER A 56 16.36 7.95 -1.16
CA SER A 56 14.93 7.66 -1.15
C SER A 56 14.19 8.42 -2.25
N GLY A 57 14.48 9.73 -2.40
CA GLY A 57 13.94 10.54 -3.47
C GLY A 57 14.24 9.98 -4.86
N LEU A 58 15.49 9.60 -5.12
CA LEU A 58 15.91 8.99 -6.39
C LEU A 58 15.18 7.66 -6.68
N LEU A 59 15.07 6.78 -5.66
CA LEU A 59 14.34 5.51 -5.77
C LEU A 59 12.87 5.74 -6.09
N ARG A 60 12.23 6.72 -5.43
CA ARG A 60 10.82 7.08 -5.66
C ARG A 60 10.61 7.64 -7.05
N GLU A 61 11.45 8.56 -7.51
CA GLU A 61 11.38 9.09 -8.87
C GLU A 61 11.52 7.98 -9.92
N ARG A 62 12.44 7.04 -9.72
CA ARG A 62 12.60 5.89 -10.60
C ARG A 62 11.32 5.07 -10.70
N ARG A 63 10.68 4.75 -9.55
CA ARG A 63 9.40 4.04 -9.54
C ARG A 63 8.29 4.84 -10.21
N LYS A 64 8.22 6.14 -9.95
CA LYS A 64 7.26 7.04 -10.59
C LYS A 64 7.44 7.08 -12.11
N LYS A 65 8.67 7.20 -12.62
CA LYS A 65 8.96 7.15 -14.06
C LYS A 65 8.55 5.81 -14.68
N ARG A 66 8.72 4.71 -13.98
CA ARG A 66 8.30 3.37 -14.39
C ARG A 66 6.78 3.21 -14.45
N GLY A 67 6.04 4.03 -13.71
CA GLY A 67 4.58 4.03 -13.66
C GLY A 67 4.00 3.38 -12.41
N ALA A 68 4.78 3.26 -11.33
CA ALA A 68 4.26 2.78 -10.05
C ALA A 68 3.07 3.64 -9.59
N ILE A 69 2.02 2.97 -9.13
CA ILE A 69 0.80 3.62 -8.64
C ILE A 69 0.97 3.80 -7.13
N ASP A 70 0.88 5.03 -6.65
CA ASP A 70 0.86 5.33 -5.22
C ASP A 70 -0.58 5.67 -4.82
N PHE A 71 -1.21 4.77 -4.07
CA PHE A 71 -2.50 5.01 -3.45
C PHE A 71 -2.25 5.51 -2.03
N ASP A 72 -2.25 6.82 -1.86
CA ASP A 72 -2.08 7.46 -0.55
C ASP A 72 -3.43 7.66 0.15
N PHE A 73 -4.03 6.55 0.59
CA PHE A 73 -5.23 6.62 1.42
C PHE A 73 -4.84 6.82 2.88
N PRO A 74 -5.44 7.78 3.57
CA PRO A 74 -5.18 7.99 4.99
C PRO A 74 -5.69 6.79 5.81
N GLU A 75 -4.76 6.08 6.45
CA GLU A 75 -5.11 5.08 7.45
C GLU A 75 -5.63 5.77 8.71
N THR A 76 -6.53 5.10 9.44
CA THR A 76 -7.06 5.65 10.69
C THR A 76 -6.11 5.36 11.84
N LYS A 77 -5.54 6.38 12.45
CA LYS A 77 -4.87 6.26 13.75
C LYS A 77 -5.91 6.41 14.86
N MET A 78 -6.02 5.38 15.67
CA MET A 78 -6.97 5.33 16.77
C MET A 78 -6.21 5.47 18.10
N ILE A 79 -6.66 6.40 18.94
CA ILE A 79 -6.15 6.56 20.30
C ILE A 79 -7.21 6.02 21.24
N LEU A 80 -6.80 5.05 22.06
CA LEU A 80 -7.66 4.37 23.02
C LEU A 80 -7.33 4.83 24.44
N ASP A 81 -8.33 4.86 25.33
CA ASP A 81 -8.13 5.01 26.76
C ASP A 81 -7.64 3.69 27.42
N GLU A 82 -7.42 3.72 28.71
CA GLU A 82 -6.99 2.54 29.49
C GLU A 82 -8.01 1.38 29.47
N GLN A 83 -9.28 1.67 29.18
CA GLN A 83 -10.36 0.70 29.04
C GLN A 83 -10.52 0.20 27.60
N GLY A 84 -9.69 0.67 26.66
CA GLY A 84 -9.74 0.29 25.26
C GLY A 84 -10.85 1.00 24.45
N ARG A 85 -11.43 2.09 24.98
CA ARG A 85 -12.44 2.89 24.25
C ARG A 85 -11.76 3.94 23.38
N PRO A 86 -12.28 4.21 22.19
CA PRO A 86 -11.71 5.20 21.28
C PRO A 86 -12.00 6.62 21.76
N VAL A 87 -10.94 7.37 22.07
CA VAL A 87 -11.03 8.77 22.51
C VAL A 87 -10.75 9.76 21.37
N GLU A 88 -9.90 9.38 20.42
CA GLU A 88 -9.57 10.18 19.26
C GLU A 88 -9.35 9.30 18.03
N LEU A 89 -9.87 9.77 16.89
CA LEU A 89 -9.64 9.18 15.57
C LEU A 89 -9.07 10.26 14.65
N LYS A 90 -7.93 10.00 14.04
CA LYS A 90 -7.28 10.91 13.11
C LYS A 90 -6.58 10.16 11.99
N PRO A 91 -6.36 10.80 10.84
CA PRO A 91 -5.53 10.21 9.79
C PRO A 91 -4.11 9.92 10.31
N TYR A 92 -3.55 8.79 9.90
CA TYR A 92 -2.14 8.50 10.11
C TYR A 92 -1.32 9.30 9.10
N GLU A 93 -0.48 10.21 9.59
CA GLU A 93 0.39 11.01 8.73
C GLU A 93 1.66 10.23 8.35
N ARG A 94 1.84 10.03 7.05
CA ARG A 94 3.09 9.51 6.48
C ARG A 94 4.09 10.66 6.38
N ASN A 95 5.21 10.56 7.09
CA ASN A 95 6.29 11.55 7.07
C ASN A 95 7.49 11.10 6.21
N VAL A 96 8.48 11.96 6.02
CA VAL A 96 9.68 11.65 5.24
C VAL A 96 10.37 10.37 5.72
N ALA A 97 10.42 10.13 7.03
CA ALA A 97 11.12 8.98 7.59
C ALA A 97 10.40 7.66 7.29
N THR A 98 9.05 7.64 7.34
CA THR A 98 8.27 6.45 6.96
C THR A 98 8.40 6.15 5.48
N LYS A 99 8.29 7.19 4.63
CA LYS A 99 8.44 7.08 3.17
C LYS A 99 9.85 6.62 2.77
N MET A 100 10.87 7.11 3.45
CA MET A 100 12.27 6.73 3.23
C MET A 100 12.52 5.24 3.49
N ILE A 101 12.05 4.71 4.61
CA ILE A 101 12.19 3.28 4.92
C ILE A 101 11.39 2.43 3.95
N GLU A 102 10.18 2.85 3.57
CA GLU A 102 9.38 2.18 2.55
C GLU A 102 10.14 2.06 1.21
N ASP A 103 10.77 3.15 0.74
CA ASP A 103 11.54 3.14 -0.50
C ASP A 103 12.71 2.14 -0.46
N PHE A 104 13.41 2.04 0.67
CA PHE A 104 14.49 1.06 0.86
C PHE A 104 13.95 -0.38 0.96
N MET A 105 12.82 -0.58 1.64
CA MET A 105 12.18 -1.89 1.70
C MET A 105 11.73 -2.38 0.32
N LEU A 106 11.15 -1.49 -0.50
CA LEU A 106 10.76 -1.80 -1.88
C LEU A 106 11.98 -2.14 -2.73
N ALA A 107 13.08 -1.37 -2.64
CA ALA A 107 14.31 -1.65 -3.36
C ALA A 107 14.91 -3.02 -2.96
N ALA A 108 14.95 -3.33 -1.67
CA ALA A 108 15.44 -4.62 -1.18
C ALA A 108 14.55 -5.78 -1.67
N ASN A 109 13.23 -5.63 -1.61
CA ASN A 109 12.27 -6.62 -2.07
C ASN A 109 12.41 -6.91 -3.58
N GLU A 110 12.54 -5.87 -4.40
CA GLU A 110 12.75 -5.99 -5.84
C GLU A 110 14.09 -6.69 -6.14
N THR A 111 15.18 -6.25 -5.50
CA THR A 111 16.53 -6.82 -5.72
C THR A 111 16.59 -8.30 -5.37
N VAL A 112 16.04 -8.70 -4.23
CA VAL A 112 16.00 -10.10 -3.81
C VAL A 112 15.16 -10.95 -4.77
N ALA A 113 14.01 -10.43 -5.20
CA ALA A 113 13.14 -11.14 -6.13
C ALA A 113 13.82 -11.37 -7.48
N GLU A 114 14.49 -10.35 -8.02
CA GLU A 114 15.21 -10.42 -9.29
C GLU A 114 16.37 -11.40 -9.23
N GLU A 115 17.19 -11.33 -8.19
CA GLU A 115 18.35 -12.21 -8.00
C GLU A 115 17.94 -13.70 -7.97
N TYR A 116 16.93 -14.06 -7.19
CA TYR A 116 16.50 -15.45 -7.05
C TYR A 116 15.68 -15.94 -8.24
N PHE A 117 15.05 -15.05 -9.01
CA PHE A 117 14.45 -15.38 -10.30
C PHE A 117 15.50 -15.84 -11.33
N TRP A 118 16.57 -15.06 -11.49
CA TRP A 118 17.63 -15.37 -12.45
C TRP A 118 18.52 -16.56 -12.03
N ARG A 119 18.52 -16.89 -10.74
CA ARG A 119 19.17 -18.12 -10.24
C ARG A 119 18.33 -19.37 -10.47
N GLU A 120 17.10 -19.27 -10.96
CA GLU A 120 16.18 -20.38 -11.18
C GLU A 120 15.95 -21.23 -9.91
N ILE A 121 16.01 -20.60 -8.73
CA ILE A 121 15.77 -21.24 -7.44
C ILE A 121 14.28 -21.12 -7.11
N PRO A 122 13.62 -22.22 -6.64
CA PRO A 122 12.24 -22.17 -6.18
C PRO A 122 12.05 -21.10 -5.11
N PHE A 123 11.11 -20.17 -5.35
CA PHE A 123 10.98 -18.96 -4.54
C PHE A 123 9.51 -18.57 -4.35
N LEU A 124 9.24 -17.62 -3.48
CA LEU A 124 7.91 -17.00 -3.33
C LEU A 124 7.96 -15.57 -3.82
N TYR A 125 7.01 -15.22 -4.67
CA TYR A 125 6.81 -13.87 -5.18
C TYR A 125 5.54 -13.25 -4.61
N ARG A 126 5.51 -11.93 -4.55
CA ARG A 126 4.30 -11.15 -4.31
C ARG A 126 3.82 -10.62 -5.64
N THR A 127 2.82 -11.23 -6.20
CA THR A 127 2.31 -10.90 -7.53
C THR A 127 1.06 -10.04 -7.44
N HIS A 128 0.96 -9.08 -8.33
CA HIS A 128 -0.21 -8.25 -8.53
C HIS A 128 -0.50 -8.18 -10.03
N GLU A 129 -1.45 -8.95 -10.47
CA GLU A 129 -1.82 -9.04 -11.88
C GLU A 129 -2.49 -7.74 -12.36
N ALA A 130 -2.48 -7.51 -13.68
CA ALA A 130 -3.23 -6.41 -14.29
C ALA A 130 -4.74 -6.52 -13.97
N PRO A 131 -5.44 -5.38 -13.85
CA PRO A 131 -6.87 -5.36 -13.62
C PRO A 131 -7.64 -5.99 -14.79
N GLU A 132 -8.84 -6.48 -14.51
CA GLU A 132 -9.73 -7.00 -15.51
C GLU A 132 -10.22 -5.87 -16.43
N GLU A 133 -10.21 -6.11 -17.74
CA GLU A 133 -10.59 -5.11 -18.74
C GLU A 133 -11.99 -4.52 -18.49
N ASP A 134 -12.95 -5.36 -18.13
CA ASP A 134 -14.33 -4.92 -17.86
C ASP A 134 -14.43 -3.98 -16.64
N LYS A 135 -13.60 -4.19 -15.61
CA LYS A 135 -13.56 -3.31 -14.45
C LYS A 135 -13.00 -1.95 -14.82
N VAL A 136 -11.96 -1.92 -15.66
CA VAL A 136 -11.37 -0.65 -16.12
C VAL A 136 -12.27 0.06 -17.12
N LYS A 137 -13.03 -0.65 -17.96
CA LYS A 137 -14.06 -0.06 -18.82
C LYS A 137 -15.14 0.63 -17.99
N LYS A 138 -15.62 0.00 -16.92
CA LYS A 138 -16.59 0.59 -15.97
C LYS A 138 -16.03 1.85 -15.30
N LEU A 139 -14.76 1.79 -14.83
CA LEU A 139 -14.06 2.94 -14.29
C LEU A 139 -13.98 4.07 -15.33
N SER A 140 -13.53 3.77 -16.56
CA SER A 140 -13.43 4.73 -17.66
C SER A 140 -14.77 5.40 -17.97
N THR A 141 -15.85 4.63 -18.07
CA THR A 141 -17.19 5.17 -18.28
C THR A 141 -17.61 6.11 -17.18
N PHE A 142 -17.31 5.79 -15.94
CA PHE A 142 -17.65 6.62 -14.79
C PHE A 142 -16.87 7.93 -14.77
N ILE A 143 -15.53 7.90 -14.94
CA ILE A 143 -14.68 9.10 -14.87
C ILE A 143 -14.87 10.04 -16.04
N ASN A 144 -15.37 9.53 -17.20
CA ASN A 144 -15.72 10.36 -18.33
C ASN A 144 -16.77 11.43 -17.99
N ASN A 145 -17.68 11.14 -17.04
CA ASN A 145 -18.67 12.12 -16.55
C ASN A 145 -18.04 13.33 -15.86
N PHE A 146 -16.79 13.19 -15.41
CA PHE A 146 -16.01 14.26 -14.77
C PHE A 146 -14.94 14.86 -15.70
N GLY A 147 -14.92 14.43 -16.99
CA GLY A 147 -13.96 14.92 -17.97
C GLY A 147 -12.58 14.23 -17.91
N TYR A 148 -12.45 13.15 -17.15
CA TYR A 148 -11.21 12.37 -17.08
C TYR A 148 -11.26 11.18 -18.03
N HIS A 149 -10.10 10.81 -18.60
CA HIS A 149 -9.99 9.71 -19.55
C HIS A 149 -8.79 8.82 -19.21
N ILE A 150 -8.98 7.51 -19.34
CA ILE A 150 -7.90 6.51 -19.32
C ILE A 150 -7.69 6.03 -20.75
N HIS A 151 -6.43 6.04 -21.19
CA HIS A 151 -6.09 5.44 -22.47
C HIS A 151 -6.03 3.92 -22.33
N MET A 152 -6.99 3.23 -22.95
CA MET A 152 -7.04 1.78 -23.03
C MET A 152 -6.45 1.32 -24.34
N GLY A 153 -5.15 0.88 -24.29
CA GLY A 153 -4.52 0.19 -25.42
C GLY A 153 -4.90 -1.30 -25.45
N ASN A 154 -4.10 -2.10 -26.14
CA ASN A 154 -4.28 -3.56 -26.15
C ASN A 154 -4.11 -4.18 -24.75
N GLU A 155 -3.33 -3.51 -23.89
CA GLU A 155 -3.14 -3.90 -22.48
C GLU A 155 -3.17 -2.65 -21.60
N ILE A 156 -3.75 -2.81 -20.42
CA ILE A 156 -3.81 -1.74 -19.41
C ILE A 156 -2.44 -1.65 -18.75
N ARG A 157 -1.83 -0.48 -18.81
CA ARG A 157 -0.52 -0.23 -18.17
C ARG A 157 -0.69 0.51 -16.84
N PRO A 158 0.13 0.21 -15.84
CA PRO A 158 0.08 0.91 -14.53
C PRO A 158 0.16 2.43 -14.68
N LYS A 159 0.97 2.90 -15.63
CA LYS A 159 1.18 4.33 -15.91
C LYS A 159 -0.09 5.09 -16.29
N GLU A 160 -1.07 4.43 -16.89
CA GLU A 160 -2.33 5.10 -17.25
C GLU A 160 -3.21 5.36 -16.01
N ILE A 161 -3.19 4.42 -15.05
CA ILE A 161 -3.85 4.62 -13.75
C ILE A 161 -3.10 5.67 -12.94
N GLN A 162 -1.76 5.63 -12.91
CA GLN A 162 -0.94 6.66 -12.27
C GLN A 162 -1.29 8.06 -12.77
N LYS A 163 -1.32 8.26 -14.10
CA LYS A 163 -1.70 9.55 -14.70
C LYS A 163 -3.11 10.02 -14.33
N LEU A 164 -4.06 9.08 -14.20
CA LEU A 164 -5.41 9.41 -13.72
C LEU A 164 -5.34 9.95 -12.30
N LEU A 165 -4.65 9.24 -11.39
CA LEU A 165 -4.54 9.66 -10.00
C LEU A 165 -3.83 11.00 -9.85
N GLU A 166 -2.73 11.23 -10.60
CA GLU A 166 -2.04 12.53 -10.63
C GLU A 166 -2.94 13.70 -11.13
N LYS A 167 -3.87 13.41 -12.06
CA LYS A 167 -4.80 14.44 -12.57
C LYS A 167 -5.92 14.79 -11.59
N VAL A 168 -6.33 13.84 -10.76
CA VAL A 168 -7.41 14.07 -9.79
C VAL A 168 -6.90 14.55 -8.44
N GLU A 169 -5.60 14.49 -8.20
CA GLU A 169 -4.95 14.96 -6.97
C GLU A 169 -5.34 16.41 -6.68
N GLY A 170 -5.75 16.70 -5.43
CA GLY A 170 -6.20 18.02 -4.99
C GLY A 170 -7.57 18.46 -5.50
N THR A 171 -8.28 17.62 -6.28
CA THR A 171 -9.64 17.93 -6.76
C THR A 171 -10.72 17.38 -5.82
N PRO A 172 -11.94 17.93 -5.83
CA PRO A 172 -13.07 17.39 -5.06
C PRO A 172 -13.41 15.93 -5.39
N GLN A 173 -13.02 15.44 -6.58
CA GLN A 173 -13.29 14.09 -7.07
C GLN A 173 -12.20 13.08 -6.69
N GLU A 174 -11.08 13.52 -6.14
CA GLU A 174 -9.91 12.68 -5.82
C GLU A 174 -10.28 11.45 -5.00
N ALA A 175 -10.93 11.62 -3.86
CA ALA A 175 -11.29 10.52 -2.97
C ALA A 175 -12.16 9.46 -3.66
N LEU A 176 -13.14 9.90 -4.42
CA LEU A 176 -14.07 9.01 -5.12
C LEU A 176 -13.38 8.25 -6.26
N ILE A 177 -12.64 8.97 -7.12
CA ILE A 177 -11.98 8.37 -8.29
C ILE A 177 -10.85 7.43 -7.85
N SER A 178 -10.05 7.81 -6.86
CA SER A 178 -8.97 6.98 -6.33
C SER A 178 -9.49 5.68 -5.73
N ARG A 179 -10.61 5.71 -5.00
CA ARG A 179 -11.26 4.50 -4.47
C ARG A 179 -11.82 3.61 -5.58
N LEU A 180 -12.43 4.18 -6.62
CA LEU A 180 -12.93 3.40 -7.74
C LEU A 180 -11.77 2.79 -8.55
N ALA A 181 -10.68 3.52 -8.74
CA ALA A 181 -9.46 3.02 -9.36
C ALA A 181 -8.90 1.83 -8.55
N LEU A 182 -8.76 1.96 -7.22
CA LEU A 182 -8.32 0.86 -6.36
C LEU A 182 -9.23 -0.37 -6.45
N ARG A 183 -10.57 -0.17 -6.41
CA ARG A 183 -11.54 -1.27 -6.52
C ARG A 183 -11.53 -1.96 -7.90
N SER A 184 -11.03 -1.31 -8.93
CA SER A 184 -10.86 -1.92 -10.25
C SER A 184 -9.64 -2.84 -10.34
N MET A 185 -8.68 -2.71 -9.40
CA MET A 185 -7.48 -3.54 -9.35
C MET A 185 -7.80 -4.95 -8.84
N LYS A 186 -6.95 -5.90 -9.22
CA LYS A 186 -6.91 -7.21 -8.55
C LYS A 186 -6.23 -7.08 -7.19
N GLN A 187 -6.44 -8.05 -6.34
CA GLN A 187 -5.70 -8.15 -5.07
C GLN A 187 -4.36 -8.84 -5.31
N ALA A 188 -3.30 -8.31 -4.70
CA ALA A 188 -2.01 -8.97 -4.70
C ALA A 188 -2.04 -10.26 -3.89
N ARG A 189 -1.26 -11.26 -4.30
CA ARG A 189 -1.19 -12.58 -3.66
C ARG A 189 0.22 -13.14 -3.68
N TYR A 190 0.49 -14.13 -2.86
CA TYR A 190 1.73 -14.89 -2.94
C TYR A 190 1.61 -16.00 -3.99
N THR A 191 2.68 -16.23 -4.76
CA THR A 191 2.77 -17.28 -5.76
C THR A 191 4.20 -17.81 -5.83
N PRO A 192 4.42 -19.09 -6.21
CA PRO A 192 5.75 -19.58 -6.53
C PRO A 192 6.23 -19.10 -7.92
N GLU A 193 5.32 -18.60 -8.74
CA GLU A 193 5.61 -18.12 -10.09
C GLU A 193 5.63 -16.60 -10.12
N ASN A 194 6.63 -16.02 -10.80
CA ASN A 194 6.70 -14.56 -10.96
C ASN A 194 5.76 -14.10 -12.08
N ALA A 195 4.76 -13.30 -11.72
CA ALA A 195 3.87 -12.62 -12.65
C ALA A 195 4.00 -11.08 -12.58
N GLY A 196 5.05 -10.59 -11.92
CA GLY A 196 5.26 -9.16 -11.68
C GLY A 196 4.26 -8.54 -10.69
N HIS A 197 4.41 -7.24 -10.48
CA HIS A 197 3.54 -6.48 -9.58
C HIS A 197 3.01 -5.22 -10.26
N PHE A 198 1.79 -5.28 -10.77
CA PHE A 198 1.15 -4.20 -11.53
C PHE A 198 1.19 -2.85 -10.80
N GLY A 199 0.70 -2.79 -9.54
CA GLY A 199 0.64 -1.55 -8.79
C GLY A 199 2.01 -0.88 -8.58
N LEU A 200 3.08 -1.65 -8.39
CA LEU A 200 4.45 -1.16 -8.27
C LEU A 200 5.13 -0.98 -9.62
N ALA A 201 4.50 -1.37 -10.72
CA ALA A 201 5.12 -1.49 -12.03
C ALA A 201 6.45 -2.26 -11.98
N ALA A 202 6.55 -3.26 -11.10
CA ALA A 202 7.75 -4.06 -10.87
C ALA A 202 7.68 -5.37 -11.64
N GLN A 203 8.77 -5.72 -12.34
CA GLN A 203 8.87 -6.99 -13.07
C GLN A 203 9.10 -8.16 -12.11
N TYR A 204 9.87 -7.95 -11.05
CA TYR A 204 10.17 -8.91 -10.00
C TYR A 204 9.82 -8.29 -8.66
N TYR A 205 9.06 -8.99 -7.84
CA TYR A 205 8.73 -8.50 -6.51
C TYR A 205 8.45 -9.64 -5.55
N THR A 206 9.00 -9.53 -4.36
CA THR A 206 8.73 -10.41 -3.23
C THR A 206 8.60 -9.62 -1.94
N HIS A 207 8.16 -10.26 -0.89
CA HIS A 207 8.23 -9.74 0.47
C HIS A 207 9.41 -10.38 1.19
N PHE A 208 10.46 -9.61 1.45
CA PHE A 208 11.69 -10.05 2.11
C PHE A 208 11.93 -9.38 3.45
N THR A 209 11.47 -8.13 3.61
CA THR A 209 11.94 -7.22 4.67
C THR A 209 11.26 -7.41 6.03
N SER A 210 10.28 -8.31 6.18
CA SER A 210 9.53 -8.45 7.43
C SER A 210 9.31 -9.90 7.88
N PRO A 211 10.39 -10.71 8.08
CA PRO A 211 10.28 -12.13 8.40
C PRO A 211 9.72 -12.43 9.80
N ILE A 212 9.66 -11.44 10.70
CA ILE A 212 9.09 -11.60 12.05
C ILE A 212 7.57 -11.73 12.00
N ARG A 213 6.90 -11.00 11.09
CA ARG A 213 5.44 -10.93 11.02
C ARG A 213 4.82 -11.54 9.77
N ARG A 214 5.62 -11.87 8.74
CA ARG A 214 5.14 -12.48 7.50
C ARG A 214 5.87 -13.79 7.24
N TYR A 215 5.12 -14.87 7.19
CA TYR A 215 5.69 -16.20 6.94
C TYR A 215 6.35 -16.35 5.55
N PRO A 216 5.84 -15.77 4.46
CA PRO A 216 6.53 -15.81 3.17
C PRO A 216 7.94 -15.22 3.23
N ASP A 217 8.14 -14.09 3.90
CA ASP A 217 9.46 -13.50 4.13
C ASP A 217 10.37 -14.49 4.87
N LEU A 218 9.90 -15.10 5.96
CA LEU A 218 10.68 -16.09 6.70
C LEU A 218 11.02 -17.29 5.83
N GLN A 219 10.10 -17.75 4.99
CA GLN A 219 10.33 -18.88 4.09
C GLN A 219 11.43 -18.58 3.07
N ILE A 220 11.41 -17.42 2.43
CA ILE A 220 12.47 -17.05 1.49
C ILE A 220 13.81 -16.81 2.17
N HIS A 221 13.84 -16.29 3.39
CA HIS A 221 15.07 -16.21 4.19
C HIS A 221 15.70 -17.59 4.44
N ARG A 222 14.89 -18.64 4.65
CA ARG A 222 15.39 -20.03 4.78
C ARG A 222 16.04 -20.50 3.49
N ILE A 223 15.37 -20.28 2.34
CA ILE A 223 15.91 -20.64 1.02
C ILE A 223 17.22 -19.89 0.74
N ILE A 224 17.24 -18.57 0.99
CA ILE A 224 18.42 -17.73 0.84
C ILE A 224 19.59 -18.27 1.69
N LYS A 225 19.35 -18.61 2.96
CA LYS A 225 20.39 -19.12 3.85
C LYS A 225 20.92 -20.49 3.41
N GLU A 226 20.06 -21.39 2.95
CA GLU A 226 20.50 -22.69 2.39
C GLU A 226 21.36 -22.47 1.14
N ASN A 227 20.95 -21.55 0.25
CA ASN A 227 21.74 -21.22 -0.93
C ASN A 227 23.11 -20.61 -0.58
N LEU A 228 23.15 -19.60 0.29
CA LEU A 228 24.41 -18.94 0.72
C LEU A 228 25.38 -19.92 1.39
N ARG A 229 24.89 -20.95 2.06
CA ARG A 229 25.67 -21.98 2.74
C ARG A 229 26.02 -23.17 1.88
N GLY A 230 25.66 -23.15 0.57
CA GLY A 230 25.90 -24.26 -0.34
C GLY A 230 25.13 -25.54 0.04
N ARG A 231 23.96 -25.41 0.71
CA ARG A 231 23.15 -26.54 1.19
C ARG A 231 21.89 -26.77 0.36
N LEU A 232 21.66 -25.98 -0.67
CA LEU A 232 20.51 -26.08 -1.56
C LEU A 232 20.80 -27.13 -2.65
N SER A 233 20.67 -28.43 -2.30
CA SER A 233 20.79 -29.55 -3.23
C SER A 233 19.53 -29.68 -4.10
N ASP A 234 19.62 -30.54 -5.15
CA ASP A 234 18.48 -30.86 -6.02
C ASP A 234 17.29 -31.40 -5.22
N ASP A 235 17.53 -32.28 -4.23
CA ASP A 235 16.47 -32.76 -3.33
C ASP A 235 15.81 -31.62 -2.52
N ARG A 236 16.60 -30.63 -2.11
CA ARG A 236 16.08 -29.46 -1.40
C ARG A 236 15.29 -28.55 -2.33
N MET A 237 15.73 -28.36 -3.55
CA MET A 237 14.97 -27.61 -4.57
C MET A 237 13.65 -28.31 -4.86
N ALA A 238 13.64 -29.61 -5.13
CA ALA A 238 12.43 -30.39 -5.34
C ALA A 238 11.48 -30.34 -4.12
N HIS A 239 12.02 -30.34 -2.90
CA HIS A 239 11.23 -30.14 -1.70
C HIS A 239 10.53 -28.77 -1.70
N TYR A 240 11.25 -27.68 -2.03
CA TYR A 240 10.67 -26.34 -2.08
C TYR A 240 9.64 -26.21 -3.21
N GLU A 241 9.90 -26.75 -4.40
CA GLU A 241 8.91 -26.80 -5.50
C GLU A 241 7.59 -27.43 -5.05
N LYS A 242 7.67 -28.48 -4.25
CA LYS A 242 6.50 -29.19 -3.73
C LYS A 242 5.71 -28.37 -2.69
N ILE A 243 6.39 -27.69 -1.76
CA ILE A 243 5.70 -27.04 -0.63
C ILE A 243 5.30 -25.59 -0.92
N LEU A 244 6.02 -24.85 -1.78
CA LEU A 244 5.79 -23.42 -1.98
C LEU A 244 4.39 -23.08 -2.53
N PRO A 245 3.74 -23.88 -3.40
CA PRO A 245 2.37 -23.63 -3.81
C PRO A 245 1.37 -23.61 -2.65
N GLU A 246 1.48 -24.55 -1.71
CA GLU A 246 0.65 -24.60 -0.52
C GLU A 246 0.95 -23.42 0.42
N VAL A 247 2.23 -23.13 0.67
CA VAL A 247 2.67 -21.98 1.47
C VAL A 247 2.14 -20.67 0.90
N ALA A 248 2.19 -20.50 -0.42
CA ALA A 248 1.68 -19.29 -1.10
C ALA A 248 0.17 -19.13 -0.90
N THR A 249 -0.58 -20.21 -1.10
CA THR A 249 -2.04 -20.22 -0.96
C THR A 249 -2.44 -19.91 0.47
N GLN A 250 -1.91 -20.66 1.44
CA GLN A 250 -2.21 -20.47 2.86
C GLN A 250 -1.84 -19.08 3.35
N SER A 251 -0.65 -18.57 2.96
CA SER A 251 -0.22 -17.23 3.35
C SER A 251 -1.14 -16.15 2.81
N SER A 252 -1.61 -16.27 1.55
CA SER A 252 -2.54 -15.32 0.96
C SER A 252 -3.93 -15.37 1.61
N GLU A 253 -4.39 -16.55 2.01
CA GLU A 253 -5.66 -16.72 2.72
C GLU A 253 -5.60 -16.14 4.14
N MET A 254 -4.52 -16.41 4.87
CA MET A 254 -4.34 -15.91 6.23
C MET A 254 -4.15 -14.41 6.26
N GLU A 255 -3.46 -13.82 5.27
CA GLU A 255 -3.36 -12.38 5.09
C GLU A 255 -4.74 -11.75 4.93
N ARG A 256 -5.56 -12.24 3.99
CA ARG A 256 -6.93 -11.72 3.78
C ARG A 256 -7.79 -11.83 5.05
N ARG A 257 -7.68 -12.95 5.76
CA ARG A 257 -8.41 -13.14 7.02
C ARG A 257 -7.98 -12.15 8.10
N ALA A 258 -6.67 -11.89 8.20
CA ALA A 258 -6.12 -10.90 9.14
C ALA A 258 -6.57 -9.48 8.79
N GLU A 259 -6.49 -9.09 7.50
CA GLU A 259 -6.97 -7.79 7.01
C GLU A 259 -8.47 -7.60 7.25
N GLU A 260 -9.28 -8.65 7.07
CA GLU A 260 -10.72 -8.58 7.34
C GLU A 260 -11.00 -8.40 8.83
N ALA A 261 -10.32 -9.15 9.70
CA ALA A 261 -10.46 -9.03 11.15
C ALA A 261 -10.04 -7.63 11.64
N GLU A 262 -8.93 -7.09 11.13
CA GLU A 262 -8.48 -5.73 11.44
C GLU A 262 -9.51 -4.69 10.99
N ARG A 263 -10.00 -4.79 9.75
CA ARG A 263 -11.01 -3.88 9.20
C ARG A 263 -12.30 -3.89 10.03
N GLU A 264 -12.80 -5.07 10.40
CA GLU A 264 -14.02 -5.18 11.21
C GLU A 264 -13.80 -4.62 12.63
N THR A 265 -12.61 -4.84 13.21
CA THR A 265 -12.25 -4.26 14.51
C THR A 265 -12.19 -2.73 14.46
N VAL A 266 -11.58 -2.17 13.42
CA VAL A 266 -11.53 -0.72 13.21
C VAL A 266 -12.94 -0.15 13.02
N LYS A 267 -13.81 -0.82 12.26
CA LYS A 267 -15.21 -0.40 12.09
C LYS A 267 -15.96 -0.39 13.42
N LEU A 268 -15.82 -1.45 14.22
CA LEU A 268 -16.45 -1.52 15.53
C LEU A 268 -16.05 -0.33 16.40
N LYS A 269 -14.75 -0.03 16.46
CA LYS A 269 -14.24 1.09 17.23
C LYS A 269 -14.71 2.46 16.69
N LYS A 270 -14.85 2.60 15.38
CA LYS A 270 -15.45 3.80 14.77
C LYS A 270 -16.92 3.97 15.17
N VAL A 271 -17.68 2.88 15.25
CA VAL A 271 -19.07 2.89 15.72
C VAL A 271 -19.13 3.27 17.19
N GLU A 272 -18.29 2.66 18.07
CA GLU A 272 -18.19 3.03 19.49
C GLU A 272 -17.92 4.53 19.67
N TYR A 273 -16.99 5.08 18.90
CA TYR A 273 -16.66 6.51 18.92
C TYR A 273 -17.86 7.39 18.53
N MET A 274 -18.65 6.98 17.54
CA MET A 274 -19.80 7.75 17.05
C MET A 274 -21.05 7.61 17.93
N GLN A 275 -21.17 6.55 18.73
CA GLN A 275 -22.32 6.37 19.64
C GLN A 275 -22.46 7.52 20.65
N GLU A 276 -21.34 8.08 21.10
CA GLU A 276 -21.32 9.21 22.03
C GLU A 276 -21.61 10.55 21.34
N ARG A 277 -21.72 10.58 20.01
CA ARG A 277 -21.86 11.78 19.18
C ARG A 277 -23.14 11.79 18.35
N ILE A 278 -24.13 10.99 18.79
CA ILE A 278 -25.43 10.95 18.15
C ILE A 278 -26.13 12.31 18.30
N GLY A 279 -26.57 12.89 17.19
CA GLY A 279 -27.21 14.19 17.12
C GLY A 279 -26.26 15.35 16.78
N GLU A 280 -24.95 15.11 16.72
CA GLU A 280 -24.00 16.10 16.21
C GLU A 280 -24.06 16.18 14.68
N VAL A 281 -23.70 17.36 14.15
CA VAL A 281 -23.64 17.64 12.71
C VAL A 281 -22.18 17.71 12.28
N PHE A 282 -21.84 17.00 11.22
CA PHE A 282 -20.48 16.92 10.69
C PHE A 282 -20.44 17.33 9.22
N GLU A 283 -19.37 17.97 8.82
CA GLU A 283 -19.02 18.15 7.41
C GLU A 283 -18.23 16.95 6.93
N GLY A 284 -18.51 16.47 5.69
CA GLY A 284 -17.83 15.35 5.10
C GLY A 284 -17.85 15.37 3.57
N VAL A 285 -17.08 14.47 2.96
CA VAL A 285 -16.97 14.35 1.51
C VAL A 285 -17.64 13.05 1.06
N ILE A 286 -18.35 13.08 -0.07
CA ILE A 286 -18.96 11.87 -0.65
C ILE A 286 -17.84 10.94 -1.11
N SER A 287 -17.75 9.78 -0.44
CA SER A 287 -16.76 8.72 -0.72
C SER A 287 -17.30 7.62 -1.63
N GLY A 288 -18.60 7.51 -1.77
CA GLY A 288 -19.24 6.52 -2.62
C GLY A 288 -20.73 6.75 -2.79
N ILE A 289 -21.26 6.28 -3.92
CA ILE A 289 -22.70 6.33 -4.23
C ILE A 289 -23.17 4.91 -4.54
N THR A 290 -24.25 4.50 -3.90
CA THR A 290 -24.89 3.20 -4.09
C THR A 290 -26.39 3.36 -4.30
N LYS A 291 -27.07 2.27 -4.63
CA LYS A 291 -28.55 2.25 -4.69
C LYS A 291 -29.24 2.57 -3.34
N TRP A 292 -28.52 2.47 -2.25
CA TRP A 292 -29.03 2.72 -0.90
C TRP A 292 -28.81 4.17 -0.43
N GLY A 293 -27.95 4.92 -1.08
CA GLY A 293 -27.63 6.30 -0.71
C GLY A 293 -26.17 6.65 -0.97
N ALA A 294 -25.72 7.74 -0.38
CA ALA A 294 -24.38 8.25 -0.46
C ALA A 294 -23.58 7.89 0.80
N TYR A 295 -22.39 7.35 0.62
CA TYR A 295 -21.42 7.23 1.70
C TYR A 295 -20.68 8.55 1.83
N VAL A 296 -20.58 9.04 3.05
CA VAL A 296 -19.91 10.31 3.39
C VAL A 296 -18.78 9.99 4.36
N GLU A 297 -17.60 10.44 4.01
CA GLU A 297 -16.40 10.32 4.86
C GLU A 297 -16.13 11.64 5.57
N LEU A 298 -15.91 11.54 6.87
CA LEU A 298 -15.55 12.66 7.73
C LEU A 298 -14.03 12.89 7.72
N PRO A 299 -13.52 14.08 8.11
CA PRO A 299 -12.09 14.34 8.19
C PRO A 299 -11.30 13.38 9.10
N ASN A 300 -11.96 12.75 10.07
CA ASN A 300 -11.38 11.74 10.95
C ASN A 300 -11.44 10.30 10.37
N THR A 301 -11.70 10.17 9.06
CA THR A 301 -11.76 8.89 8.33
C THR A 301 -12.97 8.00 8.68
N ILE A 302 -13.95 8.50 9.42
CA ILE A 302 -15.20 7.76 9.64
C ILE A 302 -16.08 7.90 8.41
N GLU A 303 -16.61 6.79 7.92
CA GLU A 303 -17.54 6.75 6.79
C GLU A 303 -18.93 6.33 7.28
N GLY A 304 -19.94 7.07 6.91
CA GLY A 304 -21.34 6.80 7.23
C GLY A 304 -22.24 6.82 5.99
N LEU A 305 -23.34 6.07 6.03
CA LEU A 305 -24.33 6.06 4.96
C LEU A 305 -25.43 7.08 5.22
N VAL A 306 -25.56 8.08 4.34
CA VAL A 306 -26.76 8.88 4.22
C VAL A 306 -27.73 8.15 3.32
N HIS A 307 -28.72 7.51 3.94
CA HIS A 307 -29.67 6.66 3.22
C HIS A 307 -30.58 7.49 2.29
N VAL A 308 -30.89 6.98 1.10
CA VAL A 308 -31.69 7.69 0.09
C VAL A 308 -33.04 8.18 0.60
N VAL A 309 -33.65 7.48 1.55
CA VAL A 309 -34.92 7.87 2.19
C VAL A 309 -34.82 9.18 2.97
N ASN A 310 -33.62 9.53 3.44
CA ASN A 310 -33.34 10.74 4.21
C ASN A 310 -32.92 11.92 3.32
N MET A 311 -32.71 11.71 2.03
CA MET A 311 -32.37 12.74 1.04
C MET A 311 -33.67 13.35 0.48
N LYS A 312 -34.30 14.26 1.23
CA LYS A 312 -35.63 14.79 0.90
C LYS A 312 -35.66 15.79 -0.25
N ASP A 313 -34.53 16.39 -0.58
CA ASP A 313 -34.42 17.50 -1.55
C ASP A 313 -33.82 17.09 -2.90
N ASP A 314 -33.59 15.80 -3.16
CA ASP A 314 -33.06 15.32 -4.45
C ASP A 314 -34.18 14.81 -5.36
N HIS A 315 -34.55 15.63 -6.35
CA HIS A 315 -35.56 15.32 -7.36
C HIS A 315 -35.22 14.11 -8.25
N ARG A 316 -33.96 13.66 -8.28
CA ARG A 316 -33.54 12.47 -9.06
C ARG A 316 -34.10 11.15 -8.53
N SER A 317 -34.54 11.09 -7.29
CA SER A 317 -35.21 9.90 -6.74
C SER A 317 -36.63 9.70 -7.29
N GLU A 318 -37.27 10.73 -7.80
CA GLU A 318 -38.62 10.65 -8.35
C GLU A 318 -38.64 10.16 -9.81
N GLU A 319 -37.67 10.54 -10.64
CA GLU A 319 -37.58 10.07 -12.04
C GLU A 319 -37.41 8.54 -12.16
N ARG A 320 -36.78 7.88 -11.17
CA ARG A 320 -36.70 6.42 -11.14
C ARG A 320 -37.98 5.70 -10.72
N ARG A 321 -38.93 6.39 -10.08
CA ARG A 321 -40.24 5.80 -9.71
C ARG A 321 -41.25 5.83 -10.84
N VAL A 322 -41.08 6.72 -11.82
CA VAL A 322 -42.01 6.88 -12.96
C VAL A 322 -41.64 6.01 -14.16
N GLY A 323 -40.45 5.41 -14.17
CA GLY A 323 -39.91 4.56 -15.25
C GLY A 323 -40.13 3.04 -15.00
N LYS A 324 -41.28 2.60 -14.51
CA LYS A 324 -41.72 1.20 -14.51
C LYS A 324 -42.90 1.05 -15.39
#